data_b23fdab3f31da52fbec3d614d2afe9ac
#
_entry.id   b23fdab3f31da52fbec3d614d2afe9ac
#
_cell.length_a   1.000
_cell.length_b   1.000
_cell.length_c   1.000
_cell.angle_alpha   90.00
_cell.angle_beta   90.00
_cell.angle_gamma   90.00
#
_symmetry.space_group_name_H-M   'P 1'
#
loop_
_entity.id
_entity.type
_entity.pdbx_description
1 polymer ?
#
loop_
_entity_poly.entity_id
_entity_poly.type
_entity_poly.pdbx_seq_one_letter_code
_entity_poly.pdbx_strand_id
1 'polypeptide(L)'
;MSNHECNREEHSWQELKADALADDFCQGITHYICDKVYKPLGVAERLLQHPEERLTASAVIYSRARQEVWMVGDCQALIGGKLYENGKPYEQEIAEKRVDLIKEGMLPAEARRQIEPLLVEAMLSGQNKTYTVIDGFPIYREGVKVVSVSSSETVSASSEIVLASDGYAFLKPTLAESEEALANQIANDPQNISSFIATKGLVEGNKSFDDRTYIRFLP
;
A
#
# COMPACT_ATOMS: atom_id res chain seq x y z
N MET A 1 -7.43 -17.40 -26.58
CA MET A 1 -8.74 -17.05 -26.01
C MET A 1 -9.00 -18.04 -24.87
N SER A 2 -8.54 -17.76 -23.68
CA SER A 2 -8.86 -18.53 -22.48
C SER A 2 -9.75 -17.66 -21.63
N ASN A 3 -11.02 -18.02 -21.56
CA ASN A 3 -11.99 -17.46 -20.64
C ASN A 3 -11.50 -17.72 -19.21
N HIS A 4 -10.99 -16.68 -18.55
CA HIS A 4 -10.90 -16.68 -17.10
C HIS A 4 -12.29 -16.39 -16.56
N GLU A 5 -13.15 -17.39 -16.64
CA GLU A 5 -14.39 -17.44 -15.88
C GLU A 5 -14.02 -17.41 -14.40
N CYS A 6 -14.57 -16.42 -13.72
CA CYS A 6 -14.61 -16.34 -12.26
C CYS A 6 -15.46 -17.54 -11.78
N ASN A 7 -14.82 -18.70 -11.61
CA ASN A 7 -15.49 -19.91 -11.17
C ASN A 7 -15.91 -19.77 -9.71
N ARG A 8 -17.19 -20.00 -9.47
CA ARG A 8 -17.88 -19.93 -8.19
C ARG A 8 -17.37 -21.02 -7.23
N GLU A 9 -16.77 -20.58 -6.14
CA GLU A 9 -17.05 -21.13 -4.82
C GLU A 9 -17.48 -19.97 -3.94
N GLU A 10 -18.65 -20.06 -3.32
CA GLU A 10 -19.19 -19.03 -2.43
C GLU A 10 -18.38 -19.02 -1.12
N HIS A 11 -17.24 -18.33 -1.13
CA HIS A 11 -16.50 -18.05 0.09
C HIS A 11 -16.92 -16.66 0.60
N SER A 12 -17.75 -16.64 1.63
CA SER A 12 -18.05 -15.40 2.34
C SER A 12 -16.86 -14.97 3.18
N TRP A 13 -16.60 -13.68 3.30
CA TRP A 13 -15.56 -13.08 4.16
C TRP A 13 -15.63 -13.53 5.62
N GLN A 14 -16.80 -13.99 6.08
CA GLN A 14 -17.02 -14.49 7.42
C GLN A 14 -16.40 -15.88 7.65
N GLU A 15 -15.81 -16.49 6.63
CA GLU A 15 -15.33 -17.87 6.65
C GLU A 15 -13.81 -18.01 6.46
N LEU A 16 -13.03 -16.92 6.45
CA LEU A 16 -11.58 -17.04 6.49
C LEU A 16 -11.17 -17.75 7.78
N LYS A 17 -10.63 -18.97 7.63
CA LYS A 17 -10.15 -19.76 8.77
C LYS A 17 -9.01 -19.02 9.45
N ALA A 18 -8.87 -19.22 10.75
CA ALA A 18 -7.80 -18.59 11.54
C ALA A 18 -6.40 -18.92 11.00
N ASP A 19 -6.21 -20.08 10.39
CA ASP A 19 -4.96 -20.57 9.79
C ASP A 19 -4.84 -20.32 8.27
N ALA A 20 -5.74 -19.52 7.69
CA ALA A 20 -5.70 -19.14 6.27
C ALA A 20 -4.34 -18.58 5.85
N LEU A 21 -3.99 -18.80 4.60
CA LEU A 21 -2.79 -18.25 3.98
C LEU A 21 -3.03 -16.81 3.49
N ALA A 22 -1.96 -16.06 3.26
CA ALA A 22 -2.04 -14.76 2.60
C ALA A 22 -2.77 -14.83 1.24
N ASP A 23 -2.59 -15.94 0.53
CA ASP A 23 -3.23 -16.21 -0.75
C ASP A 23 -4.75 -16.39 -0.62
N ASP A 24 -5.22 -17.09 0.41
CA ASP A 24 -6.65 -17.25 0.71
C ASP A 24 -7.30 -15.89 0.99
N PHE A 25 -6.60 -15.02 1.73
CA PHE A 25 -7.01 -13.64 1.94
C PHE A 25 -7.11 -12.87 0.62
N CYS A 26 -6.08 -12.91 -0.22
CA CYS A 26 -6.06 -12.21 -1.49
C CYS A 26 -7.19 -12.66 -2.42
N GLN A 27 -7.44 -13.97 -2.51
CA GLN A 27 -8.55 -14.51 -3.29
C GLN A 27 -9.91 -14.09 -2.71
N GLY A 28 -10.07 -14.21 -1.40
CA GLY A 28 -11.31 -13.85 -0.70
C GLY A 28 -11.69 -12.38 -0.89
N ILE A 29 -10.73 -11.43 -0.71
CA ILE A 29 -11.00 -9.99 -0.90
C ILE A 29 -11.31 -9.67 -2.35
N THR A 30 -10.61 -10.28 -3.31
CA THR A 30 -10.87 -10.11 -4.74
C THR A 30 -12.30 -10.53 -5.08
N HIS A 31 -12.72 -11.73 -4.68
CA HIS A 31 -14.07 -12.22 -4.92
C HIS A 31 -15.13 -11.36 -4.24
N TYR A 32 -14.88 -10.95 -2.98
CA TYR A 32 -15.81 -10.11 -2.26
C TYR A 32 -16.08 -8.79 -2.99
N ILE A 33 -15.03 -8.07 -3.38
CA ILE A 33 -15.18 -6.78 -4.08
C ILE A 33 -15.85 -6.98 -5.43
N CYS A 34 -15.42 -7.98 -6.20
CA CYS A 34 -16.01 -8.26 -7.51
C CYS A 34 -17.51 -8.61 -7.37
N ASP A 35 -17.86 -9.55 -6.48
CA ASP A 35 -19.21 -10.11 -6.40
C ASP A 35 -20.20 -9.25 -5.59
N LYS A 36 -19.70 -8.57 -4.55
CA LYS A 36 -20.57 -7.77 -3.64
C LYS A 36 -20.57 -6.28 -3.93
N VAL A 37 -19.58 -5.78 -4.70
CA VAL A 37 -19.50 -4.36 -5.05
C VAL A 37 -19.66 -4.15 -6.56
N TYR A 38 -18.75 -4.69 -7.38
CA TYR A 38 -18.72 -4.35 -8.80
C TYR A 38 -19.86 -4.97 -9.62
N LYS A 39 -20.19 -6.26 -9.41
CA LYS A 39 -21.29 -6.91 -10.13
C LYS A 39 -22.65 -6.29 -9.81
N PRO A 40 -23.05 -6.05 -8.55
CA PRO A 40 -24.31 -5.39 -8.23
C PRO A 40 -24.44 -3.98 -8.79
N LEU A 41 -23.32 -3.26 -8.94
CA LEU A 41 -23.27 -1.94 -9.57
C LEU A 41 -23.27 -2.00 -11.10
N GLY A 42 -23.13 -3.18 -11.70
CA GLY A 42 -23.06 -3.36 -13.16
C GLY A 42 -21.78 -2.83 -13.80
N VAL A 43 -20.71 -2.62 -13.03
CA VAL A 43 -19.47 -1.98 -13.52
C VAL A 43 -18.31 -2.95 -13.73
N ALA A 44 -18.44 -4.23 -13.37
CA ALA A 44 -17.34 -5.19 -13.39
C ALA A 44 -16.66 -5.33 -14.76
N GLU A 45 -17.42 -5.42 -15.86
CA GLU A 45 -16.88 -5.55 -17.22
C GLU A 45 -16.15 -4.27 -17.66
N ARG A 46 -16.69 -3.10 -17.32
CA ARG A 46 -16.05 -1.82 -17.60
C ARG A 46 -14.71 -1.71 -16.86
N LEU A 47 -14.70 -2.02 -15.56
CA LEU A 47 -13.49 -1.94 -14.75
C LEU A 47 -12.43 -2.99 -15.14
N LEU A 48 -12.82 -4.09 -15.77
CA LEU A 48 -11.85 -5.03 -16.35
C LEU A 48 -11.04 -4.37 -17.48
N GLN A 49 -11.69 -3.54 -18.30
CA GLN A 49 -11.08 -2.86 -19.44
C GLN A 49 -10.43 -1.51 -19.07
N HIS A 50 -10.87 -0.91 -17.95
CA HIS A 50 -10.45 0.39 -17.46
C HIS A 50 -9.88 0.30 -16.04
N PRO A 51 -8.65 -0.23 -15.87
CA PRO A 51 -8.03 -0.36 -14.55
C PRO A 51 -7.82 1.00 -13.84
N GLU A 52 -7.72 2.10 -14.59
CA GLU A 52 -7.62 3.47 -14.08
C GLU A 52 -8.88 3.96 -13.34
N GLU A 53 -10.01 3.31 -13.55
CA GLU A 53 -11.27 3.64 -12.90
C GLU A 53 -11.53 2.80 -11.64
N ARG A 54 -10.69 1.82 -11.34
CA ARG A 54 -10.85 0.93 -10.19
C ARG A 54 -10.57 1.67 -8.90
N LEU A 55 -11.35 1.38 -7.87
CA LEU A 55 -10.98 1.72 -6.51
C LEU A 55 -9.82 0.83 -6.08
N THR A 56 -8.79 1.42 -5.48
CA THR A 56 -7.61 0.69 -5.02
C THR A 56 -7.45 0.85 -3.52
N ALA A 57 -6.97 -0.21 -2.86
CA ALA A 57 -6.64 -0.21 -1.46
C ALA A 57 -5.36 -1.00 -1.21
N SER A 58 -4.69 -0.68 -0.10
CA SER A 58 -3.58 -1.44 0.44
C SER A 58 -3.97 -2.02 1.80
N ALA A 59 -3.38 -3.14 2.19
CA ALA A 59 -3.63 -3.77 3.47
C ALA A 59 -2.35 -4.34 4.08
N VAL A 60 -2.20 -4.15 5.39
CA VAL A 60 -1.21 -4.85 6.19
C VAL A 60 -1.94 -5.62 7.29
N ILE A 61 -1.67 -6.91 7.41
CA ILE A 61 -2.46 -7.85 8.22
C ILE A 61 -1.51 -8.67 9.09
N TYR A 62 -1.84 -8.84 10.36
CA TYR A 62 -1.18 -9.81 11.21
C TYR A 62 -2.04 -11.05 11.39
N SER A 63 -1.55 -12.18 10.92
CA SER A 63 -2.14 -13.50 11.16
C SER A 63 -1.57 -14.09 12.47
N ARG A 64 -2.38 -14.08 13.54
CA ARG A 64 -1.97 -14.59 14.84
C ARG A 64 -1.69 -16.11 14.81
N ALA A 65 -2.52 -16.87 14.12
CA ALA A 65 -2.36 -18.33 14.05
C ALA A 65 -1.09 -18.74 13.30
N ARG A 66 -0.71 -17.93 12.30
CA ARG A 66 0.47 -18.20 11.48
C ARG A 66 1.72 -17.48 11.97
N GLN A 67 1.57 -16.51 12.87
CA GLN A 67 2.66 -15.62 13.29
C GLN A 67 3.32 -14.95 12.07
N GLU A 68 2.49 -14.40 11.18
CA GLU A 68 2.93 -13.77 9.94
C GLU A 68 2.32 -12.37 9.79
N VAL A 69 3.07 -11.45 9.20
CA VAL A 69 2.55 -10.18 8.68
C VAL A 69 2.47 -10.28 7.17
N TRP A 70 1.30 -10.00 6.61
CA TRP A 70 1.04 -9.96 5.17
C TRP A 70 0.87 -8.52 4.72
N MET A 71 1.53 -8.16 3.61
CA MET A 71 1.47 -6.81 3.05
C MET A 71 1.02 -6.89 1.59
N VAL A 72 -0.12 -6.28 1.29
CA VAL A 72 -0.67 -6.10 -0.05
C VAL A 72 -0.72 -4.60 -0.32
N GLY A 73 -0.05 -4.14 -1.37
CA GLY A 73 0.14 -2.70 -1.62
C GLY A 73 1.27 -2.11 -0.78
N ASP A 74 1.29 -0.80 -0.66
CA ASP A 74 2.39 0.03 -0.15
C ASP A 74 2.35 0.34 1.36
N CYS A 75 1.72 -0.53 2.13
CA CYS A 75 1.73 -0.44 3.59
C CYS A 75 3.11 -0.71 4.20
N GLN A 76 3.24 -0.41 5.48
CA GLN A 76 4.46 -0.57 6.27
C GLN A 76 4.24 -1.46 7.49
N ALA A 77 5.29 -2.17 7.92
CA ALA A 77 5.31 -2.88 9.19
C ALA A 77 6.66 -2.69 9.88
N LEU A 78 6.63 -2.42 11.20
CA LEU A 78 7.83 -2.41 12.04
C LEU A 78 7.74 -3.60 12.99
N ILE A 79 8.66 -4.55 12.89
CA ILE A 79 8.65 -5.82 13.63
C ILE A 79 9.98 -5.94 14.38
N GLY A 80 9.95 -5.90 15.70
CA GLY A 80 11.17 -5.95 16.51
C GLY A 80 12.18 -4.83 16.16
N GLY A 81 11.69 -3.65 15.77
CA GLY A 81 12.53 -2.51 15.38
C GLY A 81 13.01 -2.54 13.91
N LYS A 82 12.72 -3.58 13.14
CA LYS A 82 13.04 -3.67 11.72
C LYS A 82 11.87 -3.24 10.86
N LEU A 83 12.09 -2.26 9.98
CA LEU A 83 11.11 -1.77 9.02
C LEU A 83 10.99 -2.70 7.82
N TYR A 84 9.75 -2.98 7.45
CA TYR A 84 9.37 -3.69 6.23
C TYR A 84 8.42 -2.81 5.43
N GLU A 85 8.70 -2.64 4.15
CA GLU A 85 7.94 -1.87 3.21
C GLU A 85 7.65 -2.70 1.97
N ASN A 86 6.58 -2.37 1.26
CA ASN A 86 6.18 -3.03 0.03
C ASN A 86 5.81 -1.98 -1.04
N GLY A 87 6.71 -1.00 -1.24
CA GLY A 87 6.50 0.14 -2.13
C GLY A 87 6.36 -0.24 -3.61
N LYS A 88 5.87 0.68 -4.39
CA LYS A 88 5.73 0.55 -5.84
C LYS A 88 7.07 0.83 -6.53
N PRO A 89 7.55 -0.05 -7.41
CA PRO A 89 8.93 0.05 -7.97
C PRO A 89 9.19 1.31 -8.79
N TYR A 90 8.16 1.96 -9.32
CA TYR A 90 8.28 3.15 -10.16
C TYR A 90 8.31 4.48 -9.39
N GLU A 91 7.91 4.48 -8.10
CA GLU A 91 7.68 5.72 -7.35
C GLU A 91 8.93 6.56 -7.20
N GLN A 92 10.06 5.94 -6.91
CA GLN A 92 11.33 6.63 -6.70
C GLN A 92 11.76 7.39 -7.96
N GLU A 93 11.75 6.76 -9.13
CA GLU A 93 12.16 7.39 -10.40
C GLU A 93 11.25 8.59 -10.75
N ILE A 94 9.93 8.43 -10.58
CA ILE A 94 8.99 9.52 -10.87
C ILE A 94 9.09 10.64 -9.83
N ALA A 95 9.34 10.31 -8.56
CA ALA A 95 9.57 11.30 -7.51
C ALA A 95 10.85 12.12 -7.78
N GLU A 96 11.93 11.49 -8.21
CA GLU A 96 13.16 12.17 -8.60
C GLU A 96 12.94 13.15 -9.75
N LYS A 97 12.20 12.77 -10.80
CA LYS A 97 11.81 13.68 -11.89
C LYS A 97 11.04 14.89 -11.37
N ARG A 98 10.11 14.71 -10.44
CA ARG A 98 9.40 15.83 -9.81
C ARG A 98 10.35 16.76 -9.06
N VAL A 99 11.29 16.20 -8.30
CA VAL A 99 12.29 16.97 -7.56
C VAL A 99 13.15 17.82 -8.50
N ASP A 100 13.60 17.24 -9.61
CA ASP A 100 14.41 17.95 -10.59
C ASP A 100 13.65 19.13 -11.21
N LEU A 101 12.39 18.95 -11.61
CA LEU A 101 11.53 20.02 -12.09
C LEU A 101 11.39 21.18 -11.09
N ILE A 102 11.23 20.86 -9.79
CA ILE A 102 11.15 21.88 -8.74
C ILE A 102 12.48 22.59 -8.55
N LYS A 103 13.61 21.88 -8.58
CA LYS A 103 14.95 22.47 -8.49
C LYS A 103 15.29 23.38 -9.68
N GLU A 104 14.74 23.11 -10.85
CA GLU A 104 14.82 23.95 -12.05
C GLU A 104 13.92 25.19 -11.99
N GLY A 105 13.15 25.35 -10.92
CA GLY A 105 12.32 26.54 -10.66
C GLY A 105 10.83 26.37 -10.98
N MET A 106 10.37 25.16 -11.32
CA MET A 106 8.94 24.89 -11.50
C MET A 106 8.19 24.92 -10.16
N LEU A 107 6.97 25.44 -10.15
CA LEU A 107 6.13 25.40 -8.96
C LEU A 107 5.76 23.96 -8.60
N PRO A 108 5.74 23.57 -7.30
CA PRO A 108 5.46 22.20 -6.88
C PRO A 108 4.17 21.61 -7.44
N ALA A 109 3.09 22.41 -7.52
CA ALA A 109 1.82 22.00 -8.10
C ALA A 109 1.90 21.73 -9.62
N GLU A 110 2.75 22.50 -10.34
CA GLU A 110 2.99 22.29 -11.76
C GLU A 110 3.86 21.05 -12.00
N ALA A 111 4.92 20.89 -11.21
CA ALA A 111 5.76 19.70 -11.25
C ALA A 111 4.94 18.43 -10.99
N ARG A 112 3.97 18.46 -10.05
CA ARG A 112 3.05 17.35 -9.82
C ARG A 112 2.19 17.05 -11.04
N ARG A 113 1.60 18.07 -11.69
CA ARG A 113 0.82 17.89 -12.93
C ARG A 113 1.67 17.34 -14.07
N GLN A 114 2.93 17.75 -14.14
CA GLN A 114 3.87 17.30 -15.19
C GLN A 114 4.18 15.81 -15.11
N ILE A 115 4.27 15.24 -13.90
CA ILE A 115 4.54 13.81 -13.70
C ILE A 115 3.28 12.94 -13.68
N GLU A 116 2.09 13.52 -13.65
CA GLU A 116 0.83 12.78 -13.57
C GLU A 116 0.63 11.77 -14.70
N PRO A 117 0.94 12.08 -15.98
CA PRO A 117 0.89 11.11 -17.07
C PRO A 117 1.81 9.91 -16.84
N LEU A 118 3.00 10.11 -16.24
CA LEU A 118 3.94 9.03 -15.91
C LEU A 118 3.39 8.11 -14.83
N LEU A 119 2.71 8.68 -13.83
CA LEU A 119 2.06 7.90 -12.76
C LEU A 119 0.91 7.05 -13.32
N VAL A 120 0.11 7.61 -14.23
CA VAL A 120 -0.97 6.87 -14.89
C VAL A 120 -0.40 5.74 -15.74
N GLU A 121 0.62 6.00 -16.55
CA GLU A 121 1.29 4.98 -17.38
C GLU A 121 1.88 3.86 -16.51
N ALA A 122 2.59 4.22 -15.43
CA ALA A 122 3.17 3.25 -14.50
C ALA A 122 2.09 2.41 -13.78
N MET A 123 0.95 3.03 -13.43
CA MET A 123 -0.20 2.31 -12.89
C MET A 123 -0.77 1.33 -13.90
N LEU A 124 -1.09 1.74 -15.12
CA LEU A 124 -1.67 0.89 -16.16
C LEU A 124 -0.75 -0.29 -16.56
N SER A 125 0.56 -0.04 -16.57
CA SER A 125 1.54 -1.07 -16.89
C SER A 125 1.85 -2.02 -15.73
N GLY A 126 1.80 -1.55 -14.47
CA GLY A 126 2.32 -2.23 -13.30
C GLY A 126 1.29 -2.80 -12.33
N GLN A 127 0.07 -2.23 -12.25
CA GLN A 127 -0.95 -2.62 -11.28
C GLN A 127 -1.31 -4.10 -11.38
N ASN A 128 -1.15 -4.82 -10.29
CA ASN A 128 -1.31 -6.28 -10.21
C ASN A 128 -0.53 -7.07 -11.29
N LYS A 129 0.63 -6.53 -11.71
CA LYS A 129 1.60 -7.18 -12.62
C LYS A 129 3.03 -7.11 -12.09
N THR A 130 3.43 -5.97 -11.52
CA THR A 130 4.76 -5.73 -10.95
C THR A 130 4.71 -5.26 -9.49
N TYR A 131 3.55 -4.81 -9.03
CA TYR A 131 3.26 -4.48 -7.64
C TYR A 131 1.80 -4.84 -7.32
N THR A 132 1.45 -4.92 -6.06
CA THR A 132 0.12 -5.36 -5.60
C THR A 132 -0.77 -4.21 -5.19
N VAL A 133 -2.07 -4.33 -5.50
CA VAL A 133 -3.15 -3.54 -4.91
C VAL A 133 -4.40 -4.41 -4.76
N ILE A 134 -5.27 -4.05 -3.83
CA ILE A 134 -6.62 -4.61 -3.72
C ILE A 134 -7.55 -3.75 -4.58
N ASP A 135 -8.02 -4.29 -5.70
CA ASP A 135 -8.84 -3.55 -6.67
C ASP A 135 -10.05 -4.35 -7.19
N GLY A 136 -10.35 -5.51 -6.57
CA GLY A 136 -11.44 -6.40 -6.98
C GLY A 136 -11.10 -7.32 -8.16
N PHE A 137 -9.84 -7.32 -8.60
CA PHE A 137 -9.30 -8.22 -9.61
C PHE A 137 -8.14 -9.04 -9.03
N PRO A 138 -7.66 -10.08 -9.74
CA PRO A 138 -6.60 -10.96 -9.22
C PRO A 138 -5.35 -10.18 -8.82
N ILE A 139 -4.91 -10.39 -7.57
CA ILE A 139 -3.73 -9.75 -7.00
C ILE A 139 -2.47 -10.46 -7.48
N TYR A 140 -1.42 -9.71 -7.82
CA TYR A 140 -0.10 -10.22 -8.21
C TYR A 140 0.56 -10.93 -7.02
N ARG A 141 0.63 -12.27 -7.05
CA ARG A 141 1.05 -13.09 -5.91
C ARG A 141 2.48 -12.85 -5.48
N GLU A 142 3.39 -12.75 -6.44
CA GLU A 142 4.83 -12.55 -6.18
C GLU A 142 5.12 -11.19 -5.52
N GLY A 143 4.20 -10.24 -5.64
CA GLY A 143 4.28 -8.94 -4.99
C GLY A 143 3.65 -8.88 -3.60
N VAL A 144 2.99 -9.95 -3.13
CA VAL A 144 2.49 -10.04 -1.75
C VAL A 144 3.66 -10.37 -0.83
N LYS A 145 4.00 -9.45 0.08
CA LYS A 145 5.07 -9.69 1.03
C LYS A 145 4.53 -10.41 2.27
N VAL A 146 5.11 -11.57 2.58
CA VAL A 146 4.83 -12.34 3.79
C VAL A 146 6.07 -12.32 4.68
N VAL A 147 5.93 -11.84 5.91
CA VAL A 147 7.01 -11.75 6.89
C VAL A 147 6.66 -12.64 8.08
N SER A 148 7.47 -13.67 8.35
CA SER A 148 7.33 -14.49 9.55
C SER A 148 7.85 -13.72 10.77
N VAL A 149 7.04 -13.65 11.82
CA VAL A 149 7.41 -13.00 13.09
C VAL A 149 8.26 -13.95 13.96
N SER A 150 8.06 -15.26 13.84
CA SER A 150 8.72 -16.26 14.69
C SER A 150 10.12 -16.68 14.22
N SER A 151 10.49 -16.43 12.97
CA SER A 151 11.73 -16.96 12.35
C SER A 151 12.86 -15.96 12.24
N SER A 152 12.69 -14.73 12.69
CA SER A 152 13.77 -13.72 12.65
C SER A 152 14.67 -13.87 13.87
N GLU A 153 15.97 -14.07 13.69
CA GLU A 153 16.97 -14.11 14.76
C GLU A 153 16.99 -12.86 15.66
N THR A 154 16.37 -11.77 15.19
CA THR A 154 16.27 -10.49 15.88
C THR A 154 14.92 -10.26 16.57
N VAL A 155 13.93 -11.14 16.36
CA VAL A 155 12.58 -10.98 16.91
C VAL A 155 12.35 -12.02 18.00
N SER A 156 12.33 -11.57 19.25
CA SER A 156 11.86 -12.41 20.38
C SER A 156 10.33 -12.50 20.35
N ALA A 157 9.76 -13.54 20.95
CA ALA A 157 8.31 -13.71 21.08
C ALA A 157 7.59 -12.54 21.82
N SER A 158 8.36 -11.58 22.36
CA SER A 158 7.88 -10.36 23.02
C SER A 158 8.13 -9.10 22.18
N SER A 159 8.55 -9.22 20.92
CA SER A 159 8.83 -8.06 20.09
C SER A 159 7.54 -7.38 19.65
N GLU A 160 7.48 -6.08 19.87
CA GLU A 160 6.34 -5.26 19.42
C GLU A 160 6.21 -5.26 17.89
N ILE A 161 4.96 -5.24 17.44
CA ILE A 161 4.59 -5.09 16.03
C ILE A 161 3.87 -3.76 15.87
N VAL A 162 4.30 -2.99 14.88
CA VAL A 162 3.57 -1.82 14.37
C VAL A 162 3.15 -2.13 12.94
N LEU A 163 1.88 -1.91 12.63
CA LEU A 163 1.32 -1.93 11.28
C LEU A 163 0.85 -0.51 10.93
N ALA A 164 1.22 -0.02 9.77
CA ALA A 164 0.88 1.33 9.34
C ALA A 164 0.60 1.41 7.83
N SER A 165 -0.20 2.40 7.44
CA SER A 165 -0.26 2.83 6.04
C SER A 165 1.01 3.61 5.66
N ASP A 166 1.16 3.93 4.38
CA ASP A 166 2.28 4.70 3.81
C ASP A 166 2.29 6.20 4.17
N GLY A 167 1.31 6.66 4.95
CA GLY A 167 1.21 8.07 5.37
C GLY A 167 2.31 8.55 6.33
N TYR A 168 3.17 7.64 6.82
CA TYR A 168 4.36 7.96 7.60
C TYR A 168 5.62 7.73 6.78
N ALA A 169 6.28 8.78 6.32
CA ALA A 169 7.59 8.67 5.66
C ALA A 169 8.67 8.07 6.59
N PHE A 170 8.54 8.29 7.89
CA PHE A 170 9.48 7.81 8.91
C PHE A 170 8.70 7.12 10.04
N LEU A 171 8.24 5.89 9.78
CA LEU A 171 7.55 5.08 10.80
C LEU A 171 8.47 4.78 11.98
N LYS A 172 7.96 4.97 13.20
CA LYS A 172 8.67 4.78 14.47
C LYS A 172 7.97 3.75 15.36
N PRO A 173 8.66 3.23 16.39
CA PRO A 173 8.10 2.25 17.32
C PRO A 173 6.87 2.75 18.09
N THR A 174 6.73 4.05 18.31
CA THR A 174 5.57 4.64 18.99
C THR A 174 4.84 5.61 18.07
N LEU A 175 3.53 5.76 18.30
CA LEU A 175 2.72 6.74 17.59
C LEU A 175 3.25 8.16 17.81
N ALA A 176 3.62 8.49 19.06
CA ALA A 176 4.15 9.81 19.39
C ALA A 176 5.42 10.17 18.60
N GLU A 177 6.36 9.24 18.50
CA GLU A 177 7.59 9.42 17.72
C GLU A 177 7.31 9.50 16.21
N SER A 178 6.33 8.75 15.69
CA SER A 178 5.91 8.81 14.29
C SER A 178 5.27 10.16 13.95
N GLU A 179 4.39 10.66 14.82
CA GLU A 179 3.76 11.99 14.67
C GLU A 179 4.78 13.13 14.81
N GLU A 180 5.75 13.00 15.72
CA GLU A 180 6.85 13.97 15.84
C GLU A 180 7.72 13.98 14.58
N ALA A 181 8.07 12.81 14.05
CA ALA A 181 8.84 12.69 12.81
C ALA A 181 8.08 13.32 11.62
N LEU A 182 6.77 13.07 11.53
CA LEU A 182 5.92 13.70 10.51
C LEU A 182 5.85 15.21 10.67
N ALA A 183 5.67 15.72 11.87
CA ALA A 183 5.64 17.17 12.14
C ALA A 183 6.98 17.83 11.76
N ASN A 184 8.10 17.20 12.10
CA ASN A 184 9.43 17.66 11.72
C ASN A 184 9.63 17.65 10.20
N GLN A 185 9.15 16.63 9.50
CA GLN A 185 9.20 16.56 8.04
C GLN A 185 8.37 17.68 7.40
N ILE A 186 7.14 17.88 7.86
CA ILE A 186 6.28 18.98 7.36
C ILE A 186 6.92 20.33 7.56
N ALA A 187 7.58 20.55 8.72
CA ALA A 187 8.24 21.82 9.03
C ALA A 187 9.49 22.09 8.17
N ASN A 188 10.27 21.05 7.86
CA ASN A 188 11.58 21.21 7.22
C ASN A 188 11.59 20.85 5.73
N ASP A 189 10.69 19.99 5.27
CA ASP A 189 10.59 19.51 3.87
C ASP A 189 9.12 19.33 3.45
N PRO A 190 8.30 20.38 3.46
CA PRO A 190 6.88 20.29 3.15
C PRO A 190 6.61 19.83 1.71
N GLN A 191 7.60 19.88 0.84
CA GLN A 191 7.45 19.44 -0.55
C GLN A 191 8.00 18.03 -0.81
N ASN A 192 8.55 17.34 0.18
CA ASN A 192 9.16 16.01 0.01
C ASN A 192 10.17 15.99 -1.14
N ILE A 193 11.18 16.86 -1.07
CA ILE A 193 12.21 17.04 -2.09
C ILE A 193 13.64 16.93 -1.56
N SER A 194 13.81 16.67 -0.27
CA SER A 194 15.13 16.61 0.37
C SER A 194 15.29 15.46 1.36
N SER A 195 14.62 15.50 2.50
CA SER A 195 14.74 14.46 3.55
C SER A 195 14.01 13.17 3.20
N PHE A 196 12.94 13.28 2.45
CA PHE A 196 12.17 12.20 1.86
C PHE A 196 11.71 12.62 0.47
N ILE A 197 11.99 11.80 -0.54
CA ILE A 197 11.63 12.13 -1.91
C ILE A 197 10.32 11.40 -2.26
N ALA A 198 9.28 12.18 -2.65
CA ALA A 198 7.98 11.62 -2.99
C ALA A 198 7.35 12.28 -4.22
N THR A 199 6.39 11.61 -4.81
CA THR A 199 5.63 12.11 -5.98
C THR A 199 4.69 13.26 -5.64
N LYS A 200 4.45 13.53 -4.34
CA LYS A 200 3.61 14.64 -3.84
C LYS A 200 4.25 15.34 -2.64
N GLY A 201 3.95 16.61 -2.47
CA GLY A 201 4.23 17.37 -1.26
C GLY A 201 2.98 17.59 -0.42
N LEU A 202 3.09 18.40 0.62
CA LEU A 202 1.96 18.82 1.44
C LEU A 202 1.02 19.70 0.61
N VAL A 203 -0.25 19.34 0.59
CA VAL A 203 -1.32 20.14 -0.04
C VAL A 203 -1.78 21.20 0.96
N GLU A 204 -2.00 22.43 0.50
CA GLU A 204 -2.48 23.52 1.32
C GLU A 204 -3.78 23.16 2.05
N GLY A 205 -3.82 23.39 3.35
CA GLY A 205 -4.94 23.05 4.23
C GLY A 205 -4.89 21.63 4.82
N ASN A 206 -4.04 20.75 4.32
CA ASN A 206 -3.85 19.43 4.89
C ASN A 206 -2.90 19.44 6.09
N LYS A 207 -3.11 18.50 7.01
CA LYS A 207 -2.27 18.29 8.20
C LYS A 207 -1.25 17.16 8.02
N SER A 208 -1.23 16.52 6.86
CA SER A 208 -0.41 15.36 6.54
C SER A 208 -0.23 15.26 5.03
N PHE A 209 0.80 14.55 4.58
CA PHE A 209 1.03 14.28 3.16
C PHE A 209 0.00 13.28 2.59
N ASP A 210 -0.50 12.38 3.45
CA ASP A 210 -1.52 11.39 3.13
C ASP A 210 -2.36 11.02 4.37
N ASP A 211 -3.44 10.25 4.16
CA ASP A 211 -4.16 9.58 5.23
C ASP A 211 -3.25 8.56 5.90
N ARG A 212 -3.39 8.41 7.24
CA ARG A 212 -2.51 7.54 7.98
C ARG A 212 -3.23 6.72 9.04
N THR A 213 -2.82 5.47 9.13
CA THR A 213 -3.27 4.52 10.14
C THR A 213 -2.06 3.96 10.86
N TYR A 214 -2.19 3.76 12.17
CA TYR A 214 -1.15 3.21 13.02
C TYR A 214 -1.76 2.25 14.05
N ILE A 215 -1.26 1.03 14.08
CA ILE A 215 -1.66 0.00 15.08
C ILE A 215 -0.39 -0.56 15.68
N ARG A 216 -0.30 -0.61 17.03
CA ARG A 216 0.81 -1.20 17.76
C ARG A 216 0.29 -2.22 18.76
N PHE A 217 0.92 -3.38 18.82
CA PHE A 217 0.54 -4.47 19.75
C PHE A 217 1.71 -5.42 20.02
N LEU A 218 1.53 -6.26 21.04
CA LEU A 218 2.34 -7.46 21.27
C LEU A 218 1.62 -8.66 20.65
N PRO A 219 2.31 -9.53 19.88
CA PRO A 219 1.73 -10.67 19.19
C PRO A 219 1.24 -11.78 20.13
#